data_49a16e0428c445f5b79789c93a3d13fa
#
_entry.id   49a16e0428c445f5b79789c93a3d13fa
#
_cell.length_a   1.000
_cell.length_b   1.000
_cell.length_c   1.000
_cell.angle_alpha   90.00
_cell.angle_beta   90.00
_cell.angle_gamma   90.00
#
_symmetry.space_group_name_H-M   'P 1'
#
loop_
_entity.id
_entity.type
_entity.pdbx_description
1 polymer ?
#
loop_
_entity_poly.entity_id
_entity_poly.type
_entity_poly.pdbx_seq_one_letter_code
_entity_poly.pdbx_strand_id
1 'polypeptide(L)'
;MLMPHDQTQDRPADVLGSEPAQYLFPMSFGQRRLWFLSQLEPESASYNTAIAVRMKGRVDRRLLVNAFNRIVERHEVLRTSFSTENGEPVQIIATVGRVTLETDLVTNQPEAILAAARDEAQRPFDLQRGPLLRLRLF
;
A
#
# COMPACT_ATOMS: atom_id res chain seq x y z
N MET A 1 60.86 -21.38 17.92
CA MET A 1 59.70 -22.29 17.83
C MET A 1 58.46 -21.40 17.76
N LEU A 2 58.09 -21.02 16.47
CA LEU A 2 56.99 -20.10 16.22
C LEU A 2 55.75 -20.92 15.95
N MET A 3 54.67 -20.59 16.67
CA MET A 3 53.34 -21.14 16.42
C MET A 3 52.67 -20.33 15.30
N PRO A 4 51.98 -20.97 14.35
CA PRO A 4 51.24 -20.24 13.31
C PRO A 4 49.89 -19.74 13.82
N HIS A 5 49.59 -18.47 13.52
CA HIS A 5 48.30 -17.84 13.71
C HIS A 5 47.30 -18.47 12.72
N ASP A 6 46.30 -19.13 13.25
CA ASP A 6 45.10 -19.52 12.50
C ASP A 6 44.21 -18.26 12.33
N GLN A 7 44.20 -17.73 11.11
CA GLN A 7 43.22 -16.72 10.69
C GLN A 7 42.00 -17.42 10.13
N THR A 8 41.10 -17.79 11.03
CA THR A 8 39.74 -18.16 10.62
C THR A 8 39.04 -16.90 10.12
N GLN A 9 38.98 -16.76 8.78
CA GLN A 9 38.20 -15.75 8.09
C GLN A 9 36.72 -15.92 8.45
N ASP A 10 36.23 -14.99 9.22
CA ASP A 10 34.82 -14.78 9.44
C ASP A 10 34.19 -14.33 8.11
N ARG A 11 33.60 -15.26 7.38
CA ARG A 11 32.76 -14.99 6.23
C ARG A 11 31.47 -14.37 6.74
N PRO A 12 31.10 -13.17 6.32
CA PRO A 12 29.75 -12.71 6.62
C PRO A 12 28.75 -13.63 5.94
N ALA A 13 27.82 -14.15 6.74
CA ALA A 13 26.72 -14.96 6.28
C ALA A 13 25.95 -14.22 5.19
N ASP A 14 25.78 -14.88 4.05
CA ASP A 14 24.91 -14.45 2.95
C ASP A 14 23.53 -14.10 3.50
N VAL A 15 23.20 -12.80 3.46
CA VAL A 15 21.86 -12.28 3.74
C VAL A 15 21.00 -12.58 2.51
N LEU A 16 20.52 -13.80 2.42
CA LEU A 16 19.45 -14.18 1.48
C LEU A 16 18.15 -13.55 1.98
N GLY A 17 17.65 -12.57 1.20
CA GLY A 17 16.26 -12.09 1.28
C GLY A 17 15.98 -11.13 2.44
N SER A 18 16.60 -9.95 2.46
CA SER A 18 16.10 -8.87 3.30
C SER A 18 14.75 -8.40 2.75
N GLU A 19 13.68 -8.67 3.48
CA GLU A 19 12.43 -7.96 3.26
C GLU A 19 12.70 -6.44 3.25
N PRO A 20 11.98 -5.66 2.43
CA PRO A 20 12.19 -4.22 2.42
C PRO A 20 12.04 -3.68 3.84
N ALA A 21 13.01 -2.86 4.25
CA ALA A 21 13.02 -2.29 5.59
C ALA A 21 11.67 -1.66 5.91
N GLN A 22 11.16 -1.90 7.10
CA GLN A 22 9.85 -1.43 7.57
C GLN A 22 10.02 -0.77 8.93
N TYR A 23 9.20 0.24 9.20
CA TYR A 23 9.14 0.91 10.49
C TYR A 23 7.82 0.58 11.18
N LEU A 24 7.90 0.13 12.43
CA LEU A 24 6.72 -0.18 13.25
C LEU A 24 6.49 0.94 14.25
N PHE A 25 5.24 1.38 14.36
CA PHE A 25 4.81 2.37 15.34
C PHE A 25 3.47 1.98 15.96
N PRO A 26 3.18 2.42 17.18
CA PRO A 26 1.84 2.27 17.75
C PRO A 26 0.80 2.95 16.87
N MET A 27 -0.39 2.37 16.79
CA MET A 27 -1.53 3.03 16.12
C MET A 27 -2.05 4.20 16.95
N SER A 28 -2.50 5.27 16.29
CA SER A 28 -3.30 6.32 16.93
C SER A 28 -4.67 5.77 17.37
N PHE A 29 -5.39 6.51 18.22
CA PHE A 29 -6.74 6.12 18.65
C PHE A 29 -7.70 5.95 17.46
N GLY A 30 -7.64 6.84 16.47
CA GLY A 30 -8.45 6.75 15.25
C GLY A 30 -8.11 5.51 14.44
N GLN A 31 -6.84 5.20 14.26
CA GLN A 31 -6.38 4.00 13.56
C GLN A 31 -6.79 2.71 14.28
N ARG A 32 -6.65 2.64 15.61
CA ARG A 32 -7.10 1.48 16.41
C ARG A 32 -8.59 1.22 16.26
N ARG A 33 -9.40 2.29 16.26
CA ARG A 33 -10.84 2.18 16.07
C ARG A 33 -11.16 1.60 14.68
N LEU A 34 -10.59 2.14 13.63
CA LEU A 34 -10.83 1.67 12.27
C LEU A 34 -10.28 0.25 12.06
N TRP A 35 -9.12 -0.06 12.62
CA TRP A 35 -8.55 -1.40 12.64
C TRP A 35 -9.48 -2.41 13.29
N PHE A 36 -10.00 -2.10 14.48
CA PHE A 36 -10.95 -2.97 15.18
C PHE A 36 -12.22 -3.20 14.35
N LEU A 37 -12.80 -2.15 13.77
CA LEU A 37 -13.99 -2.27 12.93
C LEU A 37 -13.72 -3.11 11.68
N SER A 38 -12.55 -2.99 11.06
CA SER A 38 -12.18 -3.81 9.91
C SER A 38 -12.01 -5.30 10.25
N GLN A 39 -11.68 -5.64 11.49
CA GLN A 39 -11.64 -7.04 11.94
C GLN A 39 -13.05 -7.62 12.17
N LEU A 40 -14.01 -6.79 12.54
CA LEU A 40 -15.40 -7.19 12.71
C LEU A 40 -16.14 -7.34 11.37
N GLU A 41 -15.87 -6.44 10.44
CA GLU A 41 -16.50 -6.37 9.12
C GLU A 41 -15.44 -6.25 8.00
N PRO A 42 -14.72 -7.34 7.66
CA PRO A 42 -13.62 -7.29 6.70
C PRO A 42 -14.04 -6.87 5.28
N GLU A 43 -15.30 -7.16 4.93
CA GLU A 43 -15.88 -6.82 3.61
C GLU A 43 -16.51 -5.42 3.58
N SER A 44 -16.41 -4.64 4.65
CA SER A 44 -16.99 -3.31 4.71
C SER A 44 -16.14 -2.28 3.98
N ALA A 45 -16.76 -1.52 3.09
CA ALA A 45 -16.17 -0.36 2.42
C ALA A 45 -16.59 0.98 3.05
N SER A 46 -17.21 0.96 4.23
CA SER A 46 -17.84 2.13 4.86
C SER A 46 -16.86 3.29 5.13
N TYR A 47 -15.59 3.00 5.24
CA TYR A 47 -14.54 4.00 5.49
C TYR A 47 -13.70 4.30 4.25
N ASN A 48 -14.06 3.77 3.09
CA ASN A 48 -13.39 4.12 1.85
C ASN A 48 -13.66 5.58 1.48
N THR A 49 -12.63 6.29 1.05
CA THR A 49 -12.76 7.62 0.46
C THR A 49 -12.50 7.51 -1.03
N ALA A 50 -13.51 7.71 -1.85
CA ALA A 50 -13.40 7.65 -3.30
C ALA A 50 -13.47 9.05 -3.91
N ILE A 51 -12.59 9.32 -4.87
CA ILE A 51 -12.57 10.56 -5.64
C ILE A 51 -12.58 10.20 -7.12
N ALA A 52 -13.56 10.70 -7.86
CA ALA A 52 -13.63 10.58 -9.30
C ALA A 52 -13.30 11.91 -9.97
N VAL A 53 -12.37 11.87 -10.93
CA VAL A 53 -11.93 13.07 -11.67
C VAL A 53 -12.10 12.83 -13.18
N ARG A 54 -12.81 13.71 -13.85
CA ARG A 54 -12.90 13.69 -15.31
C ARG A 54 -11.75 14.50 -15.91
N MET A 55 -10.89 13.84 -16.67
CA MET A 55 -9.82 14.49 -17.42
C MET A 55 -10.23 14.68 -18.88
N LYS A 56 -9.96 15.85 -19.44
CA LYS A 56 -10.19 16.16 -20.87
C LYS A 56 -8.86 16.14 -21.62
N GLY A 57 -8.84 15.55 -22.80
CA GLY A 57 -7.65 15.46 -23.65
C GLY A 57 -6.96 14.09 -23.59
N ARG A 58 -5.73 14.03 -24.11
CA ARG A 58 -4.96 12.78 -24.12
C ARG A 58 -4.27 12.58 -22.78
N VAL A 59 -4.57 11.51 -22.09
CA VAL A 59 -3.95 11.14 -20.83
C VAL A 59 -2.75 10.25 -21.09
N ASP A 60 -1.56 10.70 -20.67
CA ASP A 60 -0.37 9.83 -20.63
C ASP A 60 -0.38 9.03 -19.34
N ARG A 61 -0.67 7.74 -19.47
CA ARG A 61 -0.77 6.80 -18.33
C ARG A 61 0.53 6.67 -17.56
N ARG A 62 1.68 6.70 -18.25
CA ARG A 62 3.00 6.56 -17.59
C ARG A 62 3.30 7.78 -16.73
N LEU A 63 3.03 8.97 -17.25
CA LEU A 63 3.20 10.20 -16.47
C LEU A 63 2.26 10.23 -15.27
N LEU A 64 1.01 9.79 -15.44
CA LEU A 64 0.04 9.73 -14.34
C LEU A 64 0.52 8.78 -13.23
N VAL A 65 0.91 7.55 -13.57
CA VAL A 65 1.45 6.58 -12.61
C VAL A 65 2.69 7.12 -11.91
N ASN A 66 3.62 7.73 -12.65
CA ASN A 66 4.84 8.30 -12.07
C ASN A 66 4.52 9.44 -11.10
N ALA A 67 3.55 10.29 -11.42
CA ALA A 67 3.12 11.36 -10.52
C ALA A 67 2.56 10.81 -9.20
N PHE A 68 1.69 9.80 -9.26
CA PHE A 68 1.16 9.15 -8.06
C PHE A 68 2.24 8.43 -7.25
N ASN A 69 3.18 7.74 -7.91
CA ASN A 69 4.28 7.10 -7.20
C ASN A 69 5.18 8.10 -6.45
N ARG A 70 5.42 9.29 -7.01
CA ARG A 70 6.11 10.37 -6.29
C ARG A 70 5.34 10.87 -5.08
N ILE A 71 4.00 10.90 -5.14
CA ILE A 71 3.16 11.24 -4.00
C ILE A 71 3.28 10.15 -2.92
N VAL A 72 3.24 8.87 -3.29
CA VAL A 72 3.41 7.73 -2.37
C VAL A 72 4.79 7.75 -1.70
N GLU A 73 5.85 8.03 -2.45
CA GLU A 73 7.20 8.18 -1.90
C GLU A 73 7.28 9.30 -0.86
N ARG A 74 6.63 10.43 -1.14
CA ARG A 74 6.65 11.62 -0.27
C ARG A 74 5.80 11.45 0.99
N HIS A 75 4.73 10.67 0.93
CA HIS A 75 3.73 10.56 1.99
C HIS A 75 3.66 9.15 2.56
N GLU A 76 4.26 8.94 3.73
CA GLU A 76 4.33 7.65 4.42
C GLU A 76 2.97 7.02 4.69
N VAL A 77 1.95 7.83 4.96
CA VAL A 77 0.57 7.36 5.17
C VAL A 77 0.01 6.55 3.98
N LEU A 78 0.49 6.80 2.76
CA LEU A 78 0.06 6.08 1.56
C LEU A 78 0.77 4.73 1.35
N ARG A 79 1.79 4.44 2.17
CA ARG A 79 2.52 3.18 2.19
C ARG A 79 2.53 2.54 3.58
N THR A 80 1.53 2.90 4.38
CA THR A 80 1.26 2.34 5.71
C THR A 80 0.25 1.22 5.59
N SER A 81 0.50 0.12 6.28
CA SER A 81 -0.44 -0.97 6.54
C SER A 81 -0.56 -1.18 8.05
N PHE A 82 -1.40 -2.11 8.47
CA PHE A 82 -1.70 -2.32 9.88
C PHE A 82 -1.58 -3.80 10.24
N SER A 83 -1.11 -4.10 11.45
CA SER A 83 -0.99 -5.46 11.95
C SER A 83 -1.17 -5.50 13.46
N THR A 84 -1.03 -6.70 14.01
CA THR A 84 -0.94 -6.93 15.45
C THR A 84 0.39 -7.62 15.74
N GLU A 85 1.22 -6.98 16.57
CA GLU A 85 2.51 -7.50 17.01
C GLU A 85 2.50 -7.70 18.53
N ASN A 86 2.79 -8.92 18.96
CA ASN A 86 2.74 -9.30 20.37
C ASN A 86 1.41 -8.95 21.07
N GLY A 87 0.28 -9.02 20.35
CA GLY A 87 -1.05 -8.67 20.86
C GLY A 87 -1.39 -7.17 20.80
N GLU A 88 -0.45 -6.31 20.39
CA GLU A 88 -0.66 -4.87 20.27
C GLU A 88 -0.87 -4.43 18.81
N PRO A 89 -1.87 -3.58 18.53
CA PRO A 89 -2.11 -3.07 17.20
C PRO A 89 -1.02 -2.06 16.80
N VAL A 90 -0.38 -2.31 15.65
CA VAL A 90 0.72 -1.49 15.11
C VAL A 90 0.45 -1.04 13.68
N GLN A 91 0.98 0.12 13.32
CA GLN A 91 1.12 0.55 11.95
C GLN A 91 2.51 0.19 11.42
N ILE A 92 2.56 -0.30 10.21
CA ILE A 92 3.77 -0.71 9.50
C ILE A 92 3.97 0.24 8.33
N ILE A 93 5.07 0.99 8.34
CA ILE A 93 5.42 1.91 7.27
C ILE A 93 6.51 1.26 6.42
N ALA A 94 6.18 0.93 5.18
CA ALA A 94 7.15 0.42 4.23
C ALA A 94 8.11 1.52 3.78
N THR A 95 9.40 1.22 3.63
CA THR A 95 10.38 2.18 3.10
C THR A 95 10.14 2.50 1.63
N VAL A 96 9.59 1.55 0.90
CA VAL A 96 9.21 1.70 -0.51
C VAL A 96 7.74 1.35 -0.67
N GLY A 97 7.00 2.21 -1.36
CA GLY A 97 5.62 1.95 -1.75
C GLY A 97 5.42 2.30 -3.22
N ARG A 98 4.60 1.52 -3.91
CA ARG A 98 4.23 1.80 -5.30
C ARG A 98 2.75 1.51 -5.51
N VAL A 99 2.14 2.32 -6.36
CA VAL A 99 0.77 2.08 -6.85
C VAL A 99 0.81 1.79 -8.34
N THR A 100 -0.12 0.95 -8.75
CA THR A 100 -0.37 0.65 -10.16
C THR A 100 -1.65 1.32 -10.61
N LEU A 101 -1.76 1.64 -11.91
CA LEU A 101 -2.97 2.16 -12.52
C LEU A 101 -3.70 1.01 -13.22
N GLU A 102 -4.77 0.54 -12.61
CA GLU A 102 -5.67 -0.40 -13.26
C GLU A 102 -6.45 0.33 -14.35
N THR A 103 -6.65 -0.31 -15.48
CA THR A 103 -7.38 0.28 -16.61
C THR A 103 -8.46 -0.67 -17.05
N ASP A 104 -9.68 -0.17 -17.07
CA ASP A 104 -10.82 -0.88 -17.63
C ASP A 104 -11.21 -0.28 -18.98
N LEU A 105 -11.51 -1.15 -19.90
CA LEU A 105 -12.16 -0.78 -21.14
C LEU A 105 -13.68 -0.72 -20.86
N VAL A 106 -14.12 0.39 -20.32
CA VAL A 106 -15.56 0.65 -20.20
C VAL A 106 -16.04 1.26 -21.51
N THR A 107 -17.23 0.89 -21.93
CA THR A 107 -17.89 1.53 -23.08
C THR A 107 -18.05 3.03 -22.81
N ASN A 108 -18.03 3.86 -23.85
CA ASN A 108 -18.21 5.33 -23.73
C ASN A 108 -19.60 5.75 -23.20
N GLN A 109 -20.29 4.88 -22.50
CA GLN A 109 -21.59 5.16 -21.90
C GLN A 109 -21.38 5.71 -20.49
N PRO A 110 -21.85 6.93 -20.20
CA PRO A 110 -21.65 7.56 -18.89
C PRO A 110 -22.16 6.72 -17.72
N GLU A 111 -23.26 6.01 -17.93
CA GLU A 111 -23.89 5.15 -16.90
C GLU A 111 -22.99 3.96 -16.55
N ALA A 112 -22.35 3.35 -17.54
CA ALA A 112 -21.41 2.23 -17.32
C ALA A 112 -20.15 2.68 -16.57
N ILE A 113 -19.63 3.87 -16.91
CA ILE A 113 -18.49 4.47 -16.19
C ILE A 113 -18.85 4.75 -14.73
N LEU A 114 -20.05 5.30 -14.50
CA LEU A 114 -20.52 5.62 -13.16
C LEU A 114 -20.76 4.35 -12.33
N ALA A 115 -21.30 3.29 -12.92
CA ALA A 115 -21.46 2.00 -12.26
C ALA A 115 -20.10 1.42 -11.86
N ALA A 116 -19.14 1.35 -12.79
CA ALA A 116 -17.80 0.85 -12.51
C ALA A 116 -17.06 1.68 -11.43
N ALA A 117 -17.26 2.99 -11.40
CA ALA A 117 -16.70 3.86 -10.37
C ALA A 117 -17.34 3.61 -8.98
N ARG A 118 -18.64 3.32 -8.93
CA ARG A 118 -19.34 2.94 -7.68
C ARG A 118 -18.86 1.59 -7.17
N ASP A 119 -18.72 0.60 -8.05
CA ASP A 119 -18.23 -0.73 -7.69
C ASP A 119 -16.81 -0.64 -7.11
N GLU A 120 -15.93 0.16 -7.72
CA GLU A 120 -14.58 0.39 -7.18
C GLU A 120 -14.60 1.09 -5.83
N ALA A 121 -15.47 2.08 -5.63
CA ALA A 121 -15.61 2.77 -4.35
C ALA A 121 -16.06 1.85 -3.21
N GLN A 122 -16.84 0.82 -3.53
CA GLN A 122 -17.36 -0.16 -2.57
C GLN A 122 -16.44 -1.37 -2.38
N ARG A 123 -15.35 -1.47 -3.10
CA ARG A 123 -14.38 -2.56 -2.96
C ARG A 123 -13.56 -2.39 -1.69
N PRO A 124 -13.59 -3.34 -0.72
CA PRO A 124 -12.84 -3.24 0.54
C PRO A 124 -11.34 -3.11 0.33
N PHE A 125 -10.65 -2.53 1.32
CA PHE A 125 -9.20 -2.57 1.41
C PHE A 125 -8.77 -3.64 2.42
N ASP A 126 -7.77 -4.45 2.08
CA ASP A 126 -7.06 -5.27 3.04
C ASP A 126 -6.06 -4.38 3.80
N LEU A 127 -6.41 -4.00 5.03
CA LEU A 127 -5.59 -3.11 5.83
C LEU A 127 -4.25 -3.74 6.26
N GLN A 128 -4.14 -5.07 6.23
CA GLN A 128 -2.89 -5.77 6.60
C GLN A 128 -1.89 -5.75 5.46
N ARG A 129 -2.34 -5.99 4.24
CA ARG A 129 -1.46 -6.14 3.09
C ARG A 129 -1.16 -4.82 2.38
N GLY A 130 -2.11 -3.89 2.41
CA GLY A 130 -2.02 -2.68 1.59
C GLY A 130 -1.92 -3.00 0.08
N PRO A 131 -1.56 -2.06 -0.78
CA PRO A 131 -1.56 -0.63 -0.49
C PRO A 131 -2.99 -0.10 -0.22
N LEU A 132 -3.10 0.92 0.62
CA LEU A 132 -4.40 1.53 0.95
C LEU A 132 -4.77 2.68 -0.02
N LEU A 133 -4.23 2.63 -1.20
CA LEU A 133 -4.51 3.52 -2.32
C LEU A 133 -4.65 2.71 -3.60
N ARG A 134 -5.75 2.87 -4.31
CA ARG A 134 -5.98 2.30 -5.63
C ARG A 134 -6.22 3.40 -6.64
N LEU A 135 -5.71 3.21 -7.83
CA LEU A 135 -5.91 4.11 -8.97
C LEU A 135 -6.55 3.32 -10.10
N ARG A 136 -7.65 3.86 -10.63
CA ARG A 136 -8.38 3.24 -11.73
C ARG A 136 -8.69 4.26 -12.82
N LEU A 137 -8.47 3.86 -14.07
CA LEU A 137 -8.76 4.68 -15.25
C LEU A 137 -9.83 3.96 -16.08
N PHE A 138 -10.93 4.63 -16.32
CA PHE A 138 -12.05 4.16 -17.14
C PHE A 138 -12.05 4.83 -18.49
#